data_665d2ca646083e71f2b2449043f19f00
#
_entry.id   665d2ca646083e71f2b2449043f19f00
#
_cell.length_a   1.000
_cell.length_b   1.000
_cell.length_c   1.000
_cell.angle_alpha   90.00
_cell.angle_beta   90.00
_cell.angle_gamma   90.00
#
_symmetry.space_group_name_H-M   'P 1'
#
loop_
_entity.id
_entity.type
_entity.pdbx_description
1 polymer ?
#
loop_
_entity_poly.entity_id
_entity_poly.type
_entity_poly.pdbx_seq_one_letter_code
_entity_poly.pdbx_strand_id
1 'polypeptide(L)'
;MTNSPPRSLITRLGIPPTLAWGYLGLLLFMIGDGVESGYLSPYLIDRGVSESRVALLFTVYGIAAGLAAWLSGVLSDLWGPRRVMWTGLAIWAVFQLLFLTAAIPLAGYPLMMISYGLRGLGYPLFAYGFLVWIAGVAPRARLGTAMGWFWFAFTGGLPTLGSLVASGLIPRIGSYATLWAALALVAAGGLIALLLVRDDHGGRRPRGAGDGPLATLVGSVTVLWRNPRVGVGSLVRVINTASQFGFFVIMPIHFTRTVGFSLTQWLHLLSAMFATNIFANLLFGVVGDRLGWRRTIAWFGGAGCTVSTLLLFYVPHVAGPNFPLALLVAAFYGATLAGYVPLSALVPTLEPKHQGQALAALNLGAGASTFVGPAVVAVFVGPLGVEGVIWIFAGMYAVSFLLAHFLQLPDEAGTARAAADPGTATAAASAPA
;
A
#
# COMPACT_ATOMS: atom_id res chain seq x y z
N MET A 1 47.78 9.12 -0.22
CA MET A 1 46.84 8.01 -0.05
C MET A 1 46.01 8.29 1.21
N THR A 2 44.85 8.90 1.06
CA THR A 2 43.95 9.19 2.19
C THR A 2 43.22 7.92 2.58
N ASN A 3 43.61 7.33 3.73
CA ASN A 3 42.89 6.24 4.35
C ASN A 3 41.49 6.71 4.77
N SER A 4 40.51 6.57 3.86
CA SER A 4 39.12 6.74 4.22
C SER A 4 38.75 5.60 5.20
N PRO A 5 38.16 5.88 6.36
CA PRO A 5 37.76 4.84 7.30
C PRO A 5 36.81 3.84 6.61
N PRO A 6 36.84 2.56 6.99
CA PRO A 6 36.02 1.53 6.37
C PRO A 6 34.55 1.93 6.48
N ARG A 7 33.89 2.10 5.33
CA ARG A 7 32.46 2.44 5.27
C ARG A 7 31.67 1.37 6.02
N SER A 8 30.89 1.78 7.02
CA SER A 8 30.02 0.86 7.77
C SER A 8 29.11 0.09 6.80
N LEU A 9 28.69 -1.12 7.16
CA LEU A 9 27.81 -1.97 6.36
C LEU A 9 26.51 -1.20 5.99
N ILE A 10 25.98 -0.41 6.91
CA ILE A 10 24.81 0.46 6.74
C ILE A 10 25.03 1.46 5.59
N THR A 11 26.21 2.10 5.55
CA THR A 11 26.56 3.03 4.48
C THR A 11 26.73 2.34 3.13
N ARG A 12 27.21 1.07 3.12
CA ARG A 12 27.31 0.26 1.89
C ARG A 12 25.93 -0.08 1.34
N LEU A 13 24.97 -0.37 2.21
CA LEU A 13 23.57 -0.64 1.86
C LEU A 13 22.81 0.62 1.41
N GLY A 14 23.43 1.80 1.46
CA GLY A 14 22.77 3.06 1.04
C GLY A 14 21.79 3.65 2.04
N ILE A 15 21.75 3.12 3.26
CA ILE A 15 20.96 3.65 4.36
C ILE A 15 21.72 4.82 4.98
N PRO A 16 21.09 6.02 5.15
CA PRO A 16 21.70 7.11 5.90
C PRO A 16 21.99 6.67 7.35
N PRO A 17 23.24 6.68 7.82
CA PRO A 17 23.59 6.15 9.14
C PRO A 17 22.83 6.81 10.28
N THR A 18 22.56 8.10 10.16
CA THR A 18 21.78 8.90 11.13
C THR A 18 20.33 8.41 11.26
N LEU A 19 19.76 7.82 10.21
CA LEU A 19 18.38 7.34 10.14
C LEU A 19 18.25 5.81 10.31
N ALA A 20 19.34 5.08 10.55
CA ALA A 20 19.31 3.62 10.62
C ALA A 20 18.29 3.08 11.66
N TRP A 21 18.25 3.69 12.84
CA TRP A 21 17.26 3.39 13.87
C TRP A 21 15.83 3.72 13.45
N GLY A 22 15.66 4.73 12.59
CA GLY A 22 14.35 5.07 12.02
C GLY A 22 13.79 3.97 11.11
N TYR A 23 14.64 3.34 10.29
CA TYR A 23 14.24 2.20 9.45
C TYR A 23 13.88 0.96 10.29
N LEU A 24 14.66 0.65 11.34
CA LEU A 24 14.33 -0.42 12.25
C LEU A 24 13.03 -0.14 13.00
N GLY A 25 12.87 1.10 13.48
CA GLY A 25 11.66 1.54 14.16
C GLY A 25 10.44 1.49 13.25
N LEU A 26 10.56 1.93 11.99
CA LEU A 26 9.50 1.79 10.99
C LEU A 26 9.13 0.32 10.76
N LEU A 27 10.13 -0.56 10.57
CA LEU A 27 9.88 -1.98 10.36
C LEU A 27 9.10 -2.58 11.53
N LEU A 28 9.52 -2.34 12.77
CA LEU A 28 8.83 -2.84 13.97
C LEU A 28 7.42 -2.26 14.10
N PHE A 29 7.26 -0.96 13.82
CA PHE A 29 5.94 -0.31 13.80
C PHE A 29 5.01 -0.98 12.80
N MET A 30 5.49 -1.20 11.57
CA MET A 30 4.70 -1.81 10.50
C MET A 30 4.42 -3.29 10.75
N ILE A 31 5.35 -4.02 11.40
CA ILE A 31 5.07 -5.39 11.87
C ILE A 31 3.91 -5.37 12.86
N GLY A 32 3.97 -4.48 13.87
CA GLY A 32 2.92 -4.36 14.87
C GLY A 32 1.56 -4.00 14.27
N ASP A 33 1.50 -3.01 13.38
CA ASP A 33 0.27 -2.63 12.68
C ASP A 33 -0.25 -3.77 11.79
N GLY A 34 0.65 -4.53 11.18
CA GLY A 34 0.32 -5.65 10.30
C GLY A 34 -0.12 -6.95 10.99
N VAL A 35 0.17 -7.11 12.29
CA VAL A 35 -0.18 -8.33 13.05
C VAL A 35 -1.64 -8.70 12.91
N GLU A 36 -2.53 -7.71 12.93
CA GLU A 36 -3.98 -7.95 12.90
C GLU A 36 -4.56 -8.18 11.49
N SER A 37 -3.83 -7.79 10.42
CA SER A 37 -4.35 -7.74 9.05
C SER A 37 -4.96 -9.06 8.56
N GLY A 38 -4.44 -10.19 9.03
CA GLY A 38 -4.89 -11.52 8.59
C GLY A 38 -5.94 -12.19 9.48
N TYR A 39 -6.23 -11.66 10.71
CA TYR A 39 -7.11 -12.37 11.63
C TYR A 39 -8.13 -11.50 12.39
N LEU A 40 -8.02 -10.18 12.33
CA LEU A 40 -8.95 -9.30 13.06
C LEU A 40 -10.39 -9.49 12.58
N SER A 41 -10.60 -9.69 11.28
CA SER A 41 -11.94 -9.93 10.73
C SER A 41 -12.61 -11.18 11.32
N PRO A 42 -12.06 -12.40 11.22
CA PRO A 42 -12.66 -13.57 11.84
C PRO A 42 -12.77 -13.43 13.37
N TYR A 43 -11.79 -12.80 14.03
CA TYR A 43 -11.85 -12.59 15.48
C TYR A 43 -13.04 -11.74 15.93
N LEU A 44 -13.40 -10.68 15.18
CA LEU A 44 -14.56 -9.85 15.49
C LEU A 44 -15.87 -10.56 15.15
N ILE A 45 -15.89 -11.37 14.08
CA ILE A 45 -17.06 -12.15 13.70
C ILE A 45 -17.35 -13.25 14.72
N ASP A 46 -16.32 -13.91 15.26
CA ASP A 46 -16.47 -14.88 16.36
C ASP A 46 -17.02 -14.24 17.64
N ARG A 47 -16.94 -12.92 17.77
CA ARG A 47 -17.55 -12.12 18.84
C ARG A 47 -18.94 -11.56 18.51
N GLY A 48 -19.54 -12.00 17.41
CA GLY A 48 -20.92 -11.65 17.03
C GLY A 48 -21.05 -10.40 16.15
N VAL A 49 -19.95 -9.81 15.66
CA VAL A 49 -20.04 -8.71 14.69
C VAL A 49 -20.27 -9.30 13.30
N SER A 50 -21.30 -8.84 12.58
CA SER A 50 -21.58 -9.35 11.23
C SER A 50 -20.48 -8.97 10.23
N GLU A 51 -20.31 -9.77 9.17
CA GLU A 51 -19.30 -9.56 8.13
C GLU A 51 -19.38 -8.15 7.51
N SER A 52 -20.60 -7.67 7.21
CA SER A 52 -20.81 -6.32 6.67
C SER A 52 -20.38 -5.23 7.65
N ARG A 53 -20.62 -5.41 8.95
CA ARG A 53 -20.17 -4.46 9.99
C ARG A 53 -18.66 -4.47 10.16
N VAL A 54 -18.03 -5.64 10.08
CA VAL A 54 -16.56 -5.73 10.08
C VAL A 54 -15.99 -5.02 8.85
N ALA A 55 -16.55 -5.26 7.67
CA ALA A 55 -16.13 -4.58 6.45
C ALA A 55 -16.30 -3.05 6.52
N LEU A 56 -17.41 -2.58 7.13
CA LEU A 56 -17.65 -1.16 7.37
C LEU A 56 -16.61 -0.57 8.34
N LEU A 57 -16.24 -1.30 9.38
CA LEU A 57 -15.18 -0.91 10.32
C LEU A 57 -13.85 -0.70 9.60
N PHE A 58 -13.45 -1.62 8.74
CA PHE A 58 -12.25 -1.51 7.89
C PHE A 58 -12.36 -0.36 6.87
N THR A 59 -13.57 -0.10 6.37
CA THR A 59 -13.83 1.04 5.47
C THR A 59 -13.54 2.36 6.16
N VAL A 60 -14.08 2.57 7.36
CA VAL A 60 -13.86 3.81 8.14
C VAL A 60 -12.39 3.98 8.52
N TYR A 61 -11.72 2.90 8.94
CA TYR A 61 -10.27 2.87 9.14
C TYR A 61 -9.53 3.30 7.86
N GLY A 62 -9.91 2.73 6.72
CA GLY A 62 -9.29 3.03 5.43
C GLY A 62 -9.50 4.49 4.98
N ILE A 63 -10.67 5.08 5.22
CA ILE A 63 -10.93 6.52 4.96
C ILE A 63 -9.97 7.37 5.79
N ALA A 64 -9.87 7.10 7.08
CA ALA A 64 -8.96 7.82 7.97
C ALA A 64 -7.50 7.66 7.52
N ALA A 65 -7.09 6.44 7.18
CA ALA A 65 -5.74 6.15 6.68
C ALA A 65 -5.44 6.88 5.36
N GLY A 66 -6.37 6.87 4.41
CA GLY A 66 -6.23 7.58 3.14
C GLY A 66 -6.09 9.10 3.31
N LEU A 67 -6.90 9.69 4.18
CA LEU A 67 -6.82 11.12 4.53
C LEU A 67 -5.49 11.45 5.18
N ALA A 68 -5.05 10.66 6.16
CA ALA A 68 -3.77 10.87 6.84
C ALA A 68 -2.57 10.73 5.89
N ALA A 69 -2.60 9.75 4.98
CA ALA A 69 -1.57 9.56 3.97
C ALA A 69 -1.46 10.78 3.05
N TRP A 70 -2.60 11.31 2.60
CA TRP A 70 -2.67 12.50 1.75
C TRP A 70 -2.17 13.76 2.47
N LEU A 71 -2.55 13.94 3.74
CA LEU A 71 -2.20 15.12 4.53
C LEU A 71 -0.78 15.06 5.12
N SER A 72 -0.17 13.88 5.25
CA SER A 72 1.10 13.68 5.96
C SER A 72 2.24 14.53 5.42
N GLY A 73 2.31 14.72 4.11
CA GLY A 73 3.32 15.57 3.45
C GLY A 73 3.20 17.02 3.89
N VAL A 74 1.99 17.60 3.78
CA VAL A 74 1.72 18.99 4.18
C VAL A 74 1.94 19.21 5.67
N LEU A 75 1.47 18.28 6.50
CA LEU A 75 1.71 18.37 7.95
C LEU A 75 3.21 18.29 8.27
N SER A 76 3.98 17.48 7.53
CA SER A 76 5.44 17.41 7.68
C SER A 76 6.13 18.72 7.28
N ASP A 77 5.62 19.39 6.25
CA ASP A 77 6.11 20.72 5.83
C ASP A 77 5.78 21.81 6.87
N LEU A 78 4.61 21.73 7.50
CA LEU A 78 4.16 22.72 8.47
C LEU A 78 4.76 22.53 9.87
N TRP A 79 4.80 21.29 10.37
CA TRP A 79 5.17 20.97 11.75
C TRP A 79 6.56 20.35 11.88
N GLY A 80 7.12 19.87 10.77
CA GLY A 80 8.30 19.02 10.71
C GLY A 80 7.97 17.55 10.86
N PRO A 81 8.68 16.66 10.13
CA PRO A 81 8.35 15.24 10.03
C PRO A 81 8.35 14.54 11.39
N ARG A 82 9.27 14.86 12.30
CA ARG A 82 9.34 14.21 13.62
C ARG A 82 8.09 14.46 14.47
N ARG A 83 7.50 15.67 14.41
CA ARG A 83 6.26 15.97 15.14
C ARG A 83 5.07 15.22 14.55
N VAL A 84 5.00 15.12 13.23
CA VAL A 84 3.95 14.33 12.54
C VAL A 84 4.04 12.86 12.93
N MET A 85 5.24 12.30 13.01
CA MET A 85 5.46 10.92 13.48
C MET A 85 5.02 10.73 14.93
N TRP A 86 5.33 11.67 15.85
CA TRP A 86 4.84 11.63 17.23
C TRP A 86 3.32 11.64 17.29
N THR A 87 2.68 12.51 16.50
CA THR A 87 1.21 12.57 16.40
C THR A 87 0.65 11.25 15.91
N GLY A 88 1.26 10.66 14.85
CA GLY A 88 0.87 9.36 14.33
C GLY A 88 0.98 8.24 15.36
N LEU A 89 2.11 8.13 16.05
CA LEU A 89 2.31 7.15 17.12
C LEU A 89 1.30 7.31 18.26
N ALA A 90 1.08 8.56 18.71
CA ALA A 90 0.15 8.85 19.80
C ALA A 90 -1.29 8.48 19.42
N ILE A 91 -1.76 8.88 18.25
CA ILE A 91 -3.09 8.54 17.74
C ILE A 91 -3.23 7.01 17.67
N TRP A 92 -2.28 6.33 17.04
CA TRP A 92 -2.34 4.88 16.89
C TRP A 92 -2.40 4.19 18.27
N ALA A 93 -1.51 4.54 19.19
CA ALA A 93 -1.41 3.90 20.50
C ALA A 93 -2.65 4.17 21.39
N VAL A 94 -3.12 5.42 21.43
CA VAL A 94 -4.29 5.81 22.25
C VAL A 94 -5.55 5.09 21.74
N PHE A 95 -5.80 5.10 20.43
CA PHE A 95 -7.00 4.47 19.91
C PHE A 95 -6.91 2.94 19.88
N GLN A 96 -5.71 2.35 19.74
CA GLN A 96 -5.52 0.92 19.97
C GLN A 96 -5.78 0.55 21.43
N LEU A 97 -5.29 1.34 22.38
CA LEU A 97 -5.55 1.11 23.79
C LEU A 97 -7.06 1.18 24.10
N LEU A 98 -7.75 2.20 23.57
CA LEU A 98 -9.21 2.33 23.70
C LEU A 98 -9.95 1.13 23.06
N PHE A 99 -9.48 0.66 21.90
CA PHE A 99 -10.05 -0.49 21.22
C PHE A 99 -9.91 -1.77 22.05
N LEU A 100 -8.73 -1.98 22.66
CA LEU A 100 -8.45 -3.15 23.48
C LEU A 100 -9.14 -3.10 24.86
N THR A 101 -9.10 -1.96 25.56
CA THR A 101 -9.57 -1.87 26.95
C THR A 101 -11.06 -1.65 27.08
N ALA A 102 -11.71 -1.02 26.09
CA ALA A 102 -13.12 -0.66 26.16
C ALA A 102 -13.94 -1.24 24.99
N ALA A 103 -13.55 -1.02 23.74
CA ALA A 103 -14.40 -1.35 22.61
C ALA A 103 -14.63 -2.86 22.47
N ILE A 104 -13.58 -3.68 22.54
CA ILE A 104 -13.67 -5.14 22.48
C ILE A 104 -14.37 -5.72 23.72
N PRO A 105 -13.98 -5.39 24.97
CA PRO A 105 -14.59 -5.97 26.16
C PRO A 105 -16.08 -5.63 26.31
N LEU A 106 -16.48 -4.41 25.97
CA LEU A 106 -17.88 -3.97 26.05
C LEU A 106 -18.74 -4.43 24.86
N ALA A 107 -18.12 -5.05 23.85
CA ALA A 107 -18.76 -5.43 22.59
C ALA A 107 -19.55 -4.27 21.93
N GLY A 108 -19.14 -3.04 22.18
CA GLY A 108 -19.78 -1.80 21.72
C GLY A 108 -19.38 -1.44 20.30
N TYR A 109 -20.18 -1.82 19.30
CA TYR A 109 -19.86 -1.54 17.90
C TYR A 109 -19.60 -0.05 17.59
N PRO A 110 -20.36 0.94 18.12
CA PRO A 110 -20.03 2.36 17.92
C PRO A 110 -18.66 2.74 18.47
N LEU A 111 -18.28 2.19 19.61
CA LEU A 111 -16.96 2.43 20.20
C LEU A 111 -15.84 1.76 19.39
N MET A 112 -16.10 0.57 18.82
CA MET A 112 -15.18 -0.08 17.86
C MET A 112 -14.99 0.82 16.64
N MET A 113 -16.07 1.38 16.08
CA MET A 113 -16.01 2.29 14.92
C MET A 113 -15.17 3.53 15.19
N ILE A 114 -15.33 4.17 16.36
CA ILE A 114 -14.58 5.36 16.73
C ILE A 114 -13.11 4.99 16.96
N SER A 115 -12.85 3.99 17.79
CA SER A 115 -11.48 3.64 18.19
C SER A 115 -10.67 3.07 17.02
N TYR A 116 -11.20 2.08 16.32
CA TYR A 116 -10.51 1.48 15.18
C TYR A 116 -10.44 2.45 14.00
N GLY A 117 -11.53 3.17 13.72
CA GLY A 117 -11.59 4.14 12.63
C GLY A 117 -10.55 5.27 12.79
N LEU A 118 -10.51 5.94 13.94
CA LEU A 118 -9.56 7.04 14.18
C LEU A 118 -8.11 6.54 14.30
N ARG A 119 -7.90 5.29 14.74
CA ARG A 119 -6.58 4.67 14.72
C ARG A 119 -5.97 4.64 13.31
N GLY A 120 -6.83 4.55 12.28
CA GLY A 120 -6.40 4.60 10.88
C GLY A 120 -5.59 5.84 10.49
N LEU A 121 -5.73 6.96 11.21
CA LEU A 121 -4.88 8.14 11.02
C LEU A 121 -3.42 7.89 11.42
N GLY A 122 -3.16 6.94 12.32
CA GLY A 122 -1.89 6.80 13.02
C GLY A 122 -0.74 6.35 12.14
N TYR A 123 -0.86 5.17 11.49
CA TYR A 123 0.25 4.61 10.74
C TYR A 123 0.69 5.46 9.55
N PRO A 124 -0.21 6.09 8.76
CA PRO A 124 0.24 6.89 7.64
C PRO A 124 0.97 8.16 8.07
N LEU A 125 0.51 8.83 9.14
CA LEU A 125 1.22 9.97 9.70
C LEU A 125 2.62 9.57 10.17
N PHE A 126 2.77 8.41 10.83
CA PHE A 126 4.06 7.92 11.26
C PHE A 126 4.96 7.54 10.07
N ALA A 127 4.49 6.67 9.20
CA ALA A 127 5.30 6.14 8.12
C ALA A 127 5.66 7.20 7.07
N TYR A 128 4.68 7.95 6.56
CA TYR A 128 4.97 8.98 5.56
C TYR A 128 5.67 10.21 6.15
N GLY A 129 5.50 10.51 7.44
CA GLY A 129 6.35 11.45 8.14
C GLY A 129 7.82 11.04 8.08
N PHE A 130 8.13 9.76 8.31
CA PHE A 130 9.49 9.24 8.16
C PHE A 130 9.98 9.25 6.71
N LEU A 131 9.10 9.00 5.73
CA LEU A 131 9.43 9.11 4.31
C LEU A 131 9.89 10.53 3.95
N VAL A 132 9.19 11.55 4.43
CA VAL A 132 9.58 12.97 4.25
C VAL A 132 10.91 13.26 4.94
N TRP A 133 11.14 12.70 6.12
CA TRP A 133 12.42 12.85 6.83
C TRP A 133 13.58 12.25 6.03
N ILE A 134 13.41 11.04 5.48
CA ILE A 134 14.39 10.40 4.59
C ILE A 134 14.70 11.31 3.39
N ALA A 135 13.66 11.89 2.75
CA ALA A 135 13.83 12.78 1.61
C ALA A 135 14.66 14.02 1.93
N GLY A 136 14.56 14.53 3.16
CA GLY A 136 15.33 15.69 3.63
C GLY A 136 16.79 15.40 3.98
N VAL A 137 17.13 14.15 4.32
CA VAL A 137 18.46 13.77 4.84
C VAL A 137 19.29 12.97 3.83
N ALA A 138 18.64 12.12 3.02
CA ALA A 138 19.34 11.22 2.12
C ALA A 138 20.05 12.01 0.99
N PRO A 139 21.33 11.70 0.71
CA PRO A 139 22.05 12.30 -0.42
C PRO A 139 21.31 12.01 -1.74
N ARG A 140 21.21 13.00 -2.62
CA ARG A 140 20.51 12.88 -3.92
C ARG A 140 20.93 11.65 -4.72
N ALA A 141 22.24 11.31 -4.72
CA ALA A 141 22.79 10.15 -5.42
C ALA A 141 22.35 8.80 -4.84
N ARG A 142 21.76 8.75 -3.62
CA ARG A 142 21.32 7.53 -2.94
C ARG A 142 19.87 7.60 -2.46
N LEU A 143 19.15 8.63 -2.86
CA LEU A 143 17.75 8.83 -2.44
C LEU A 143 16.87 7.66 -2.87
N GLY A 144 17.03 7.15 -4.09
CA GLY A 144 16.28 5.99 -4.57
C GLY A 144 16.49 4.74 -3.72
N THR A 145 17.76 4.47 -3.33
CA THR A 145 18.08 3.33 -2.45
C THR A 145 17.48 3.52 -1.05
N ALA A 146 17.57 4.72 -0.49
CA ALA A 146 16.98 5.03 0.82
C ALA A 146 15.46 4.87 0.81
N MET A 147 14.78 5.33 -0.26
CA MET A 147 13.33 5.12 -0.45
C MET A 147 12.99 3.65 -0.66
N GLY A 148 13.84 2.88 -1.36
CA GLY A 148 13.68 1.43 -1.53
C GLY A 148 13.66 0.70 -0.18
N TRP A 149 14.57 1.04 0.74
CA TRP A 149 14.59 0.50 2.10
C TRP A 149 13.36 0.90 2.93
N PHE A 150 12.84 2.11 2.72
CA PHE A 150 11.57 2.51 3.33
C PHE A 150 10.43 1.60 2.90
N TRP A 151 10.26 1.40 1.59
CA TRP A 151 9.18 0.54 1.07
C TRP A 151 9.37 -0.92 1.45
N PHE A 152 10.61 -1.40 1.51
CA PHE A 152 10.90 -2.74 2.02
C PHE A 152 10.47 -2.91 3.48
N ALA A 153 10.79 -1.94 4.35
CA ALA A 153 10.37 -1.96 5.76
C ALA A 153 8.85 -1.82 5.90
N PHE A 154 8.23 -0.95 5.11
CA PHE A 154 6.80 -0.70 5.12
C PHE A 154 5.99 -1.93 4.66
N THR A 155 6.24 -2.42 3.44
CA THR A 155 5.47 -3.53 2.87
C THR A 155 5.91 -4.88 3.43
N GLY A 156 7.19 -5.05 3.76
CA GLY A 156 7.69 -6.25 4.43
C GLY A 156 7.17 -6.38 5.86
N GLY A 157 7.04 -5.28 6.57
CA GLY A 157 6.49 -5.26 7.93
C GLY A 157 5.01 -5.59 7.96
N LEU A 158 4.20 -4.81 7.25
CA LEU A 158 2.75 -4.81 7.39
C LEU A 158 2.10 -6.18 7.09
N PRO A 159 1.99 -6.66 5.85
CA PRO A 159 1.29 -7.91 5.61
C PRO A 159 2.18 -9.16 5.76
N THR A 160 3.49 -9.06 5.51
CA THR A 160 4.36 -10.24 5.47
C THR A 160 4.80 -10.66 6.87
N LEU A 161 5.60 -9.83 7.53
CA LEU A 161 6.15 -10.16 8.86
C LEU A 161 5.08 -10.07 9.95
N GLY A 162 4.12 -9.13 9.83
CA GLY A 162 3.00 -9.04 10.75
C GLY A 162 2.19 -10.34 10.81
N SER A 163 1.85 -10.91 9.66
CA SER A 163 1.13 -12.19 9.60
C SER A 163 1.95 -13.36 10.14
N LEU A 164 3.28 -13.39 9.89
CA LEU A 164 4.17 -14.40 10.48
C LEU A 164 4.24 -14.30 12.01
N VAL A 165 4.33 -13.07 12.54
CA VAL A 165 4.29 -12.85 14.00
C VAL A 165 2.94 -13.30 14.56
N ALA A 166 1.83 -12.96 13.93
CA ALA A 166 0.50 -13.41 14.33
C ALA A 166 0.40 -14.93 14.32
N SER A 167 0.89 -15.62 13.28
CA SER A 167 0.86 -17.07 13.15
C SER A 167 1.62 -17.78 14.28
N GLY A 168 2.69 -17.15 14.78
CA GLY A 168 3.48 -17.67 15.90
C GLY A 168 2.89 -17.33 17.26
N LEU A 169 2.28 -16.18 17.44
CA LEU A 169 1.75 -15.72 18.73
C LEU A 169 0.36 -16.27 19.04
N ILE A 170 -0.55 -16.28 18.08
CA ILE A 170 -1.94 -16.69 18.30
C ILE A 170 -2.05 -18.09 18.95
N PRO A 171 -1.33 -19.13 18.48
CA PRO A 171 -1.40 -20.45 19.12
C PRO A 171 -0.85 -20.49 20.55
N ARG A 172 0.02 -19.53 20.93
CA ARG A 172 0.68 -19.51 22.23
C ARG A 172 -0.04 -18.66 23.27
N ILE A 173 -0.52 -17.49 22.87
CA ILE A 173 -1.08 -16.48 23.78
C ILE A 173 -2.53 -16.10 23.44
N GLY A 174 -3.08 -16.63 22.35
CA GLY A 174 -4.43 -16.32 21.87
C GLY A 174 -4.52 -15.01 21.08
N SER A 175 -5.63 -14.84 20.35
CA SER A 175 -5.86 -13.72 19.43
C SER A 175 -5.90 -12.37 20.14
N TYR A 176 -6.55 -12.29 21.31
CA TYR A 176 -6.66 -11.03 22.06
C TYR A 176 -5.31 -10.56 22.62
N ALA A 177 -4.54 -11.45 23.23
CA ALA A 177 -3.20 -11.10 23.73
C ALA A 177 -2.24 -10.74 22.58
N THR A 178 -2.44 -11.32 21.40
CA THR A 178 -1.68 -10.95 20.19
C THR A 178 -1.93 -9.50 19.76
N LEU A 179 -3.13 -8.94 19.97
CA LEU A 179 -3.39 -7.50 19.74
C LEU A 179 -2.64 -6.61 20.74
N TRP A 180 -2.43 -7.05 21.99
CA TRP A 180 -1.58 -6.36 22.96
C TRP A 180 -0.11 -6.42 22.56
N ALA A 181 0.36 -7.56 22.05
CA ALA A 181 1.71 -7.68 21.49
C ALA A 181 1.92 -6.75 20.28
N ALA A 182 0.88 -6.56 19.44
CA ALA A 182 0.89 -5.58 18.36
C ALA A 182 1.10 -4.15 18.88
N LEU A 183 0.37 -3.75 19.93
CA LEU A 183 0.57 -2.45 20.58
C LEU A 183 2.00 -2.29 21.12
N ALA A 184 2.55 -3.32 21.76
CA ALA A 184 3.92 -3.29 22.26
C ALA A 184 4.96 -3.11 21.12
N LEU A 185 4.78 -3.81 20.00
CA LEU A 185 5.64 -3.69 18.81
C LEU A 185 5.56 -2.29 18.19
N VAL A 186 4.36 -1.75 18.02
CA VAL A 186 4.17 -0.38 17.49
C VAL A 186 4.79 0.66 18.42
N ALA A 187 4.55 0.54 19.72
CA ALA A 187 5.14 1.45 20.71
C ALA A 187 6.68 1.38 20.70
N ALA A 188 7.25 0.16 20.73
CA ALA A 188 8.70 -0.04 20.67
C ALA A 188 9.27 0.52 19.36
N GLY A 189 8.69 0.19 18.21
CA GLY A 189 9.13 0.68 16.91
C GLY A 189 9.06 2.19 16.81
N GLY A 190 7.93 2.78 17.25
CA GLY A 190 7.75 4.22 17.27
C GLY A 190 8.75 4.95 18.16
N LEU A 191 8.97 4.45 19.38
CA LEU A 191 9.94 5.04 20.32
C LEU A 191 11.38 4.88 19.81
N ILE A 192 11.76 3.74 19.23
CA ILE A 192 13.07 3.53 18.61
C ILE A 192 13.30 4.58 17.51
N ALA A 193 12.34 4.77 16.58
CA ALA A 193 12.47 5.74 15.50
C ALA A 193 12.55 7.18 16.00
N LEU A 194 11.80 7.53 17.05
CA LEU A 194 11.67 8.90 17.50
C LEU A 194 12.72 9.32 18.54
N LEU A 195 13.23 8.38 19.34
CA LEU A 195 14.19 8.66 20.42
C LEU A 195 15.64 8.36 20.03
N LEU A 196 15.89 7.31 19.20
CA LEU A 196 17.24 6.91 18.87
C LEU A 196 17.79 7.57 17.59
N VAL A 197 16.93 8.13 16.74
CA VAL A 197 17.38 8.93 15.59
C VAL A 197 17.91 10.26 16.07
N ARG A 198 19.22 10.46 15.88
CA ARG A 198 19.95 11.68 16.26
C ARG A 198 20.21 12.53 15.02
N ASP A 199 19.16 13.18 14.53
CA ASP A 199 19.26 14.07 13.37
C ASP A 199 18.35 15.28 13.55
N ASP A 200 18.93 16.48 13.40
CA ASP A 200 18.22 17.74 13.58
C ASP A 200 17.27 18.09 12.42
N HIS A 201 17.38 17.40 11.28
CA HIS A 201 16.55 17.65 10.12
C HIS A 201 15.10 17.22 10.34
N GLY A 202 14.85 16.23 11.20
CA GLY A 202 13.50 15.79 11.56
C GLY A 202 12.65 16.84 12.26
N GLY A 203 13.28 17.87 12.85
CA GLY A 203 12.59 19.02 13.45
C GLY A 203 12.49 20.23 12.51
N ARG A 204 13.16 20.21 11.34
CA ARG A 204 13.16 21.32 10.39
C ARG A 204 12.09 21.12 9.34
N ARG A 205 11.47 22.23 8.92
CA ARG A 205 10.58 22.24 7.76
C ARG A 205 11.42 21.97 6.52
N PRO A 206 11.05 21.00 5.65
CA PRO A 206 11.70 20.84 4.36
C PRO A 206 11.62 22.18 3.60
N ARG A 207 12.75 22.67 3.09
CA ARG A 207 12.75 23.85 2.21
C ARG A 207 12.26 23.39 0.84
N GLY A 208 10.98 23.58 0.55
CA GLY A 208 10.39 23.28 -0.74
C GLY A 208 10.89 24.29 -1.79
N ALA A 209 11.52 23.78 -2.83
CA ALA A 209 11.57 24.45 -4.11
C ALA A 209 10.30 24.04 -4.87
N GLY A 210 9.31 24.92 -4.96
CA GLY A 210 8.08 24.63 -5.71
C GLY A 210 6.84 25.32 -5.13
N ASP A 211 5.70 24.98 -5.68
CA ASP A 211 4.40 25.40 -5.20
C ASP A 211 4.24 25.07 -3.70
N GLY A 212 3.61 25.94 -2.94
CA GLY A 212 3.40 25.72 -1.51
C GLY A 212 2.68 24.39 -1.25
N PRO A 213 2.85 23.79 -0.04
CA PRO A 213 2.28 22.47 0.28
C PRO A 213 0.78 22.37 0.01
N LEU A 214 0.01 23.41 0.30
CA LEU A 214 -1.42 23.48 0.00
C LEU A 214 -1.70 23.51 -1.52
N ALA A 215 -0.87 24.23 -2.30
CA ALA A 215 -1.01 24.26 -3.74
C ALA A 215 -0.74 22.87 -4.37
N THR A 216 0.20 22.11 -3.81
CA THR A 216 0.46 20.72 -4.24
C THR A 216 -0.72 19.81 -3.92
N LEU A 217 -1.35 19.93 -2.75
CA LEU A 217 -2.56 19.16 -2.41
C LEU A 217 -3.73 19.50 -3.33
N VAL A 218 -4.03 20.78 -3.48
CA VAL A 218 -5.12 21.23 -4.40
C VAL A 218 -4.76 20.82 -5.83
N GLY A 219 -3.50 20.96 -6.23
CA GLY A 219 -2.99 20.54 -7.53
C GLY A 219 -3.15 19.04 -7.78
N SER A 220 -2.98 18.19 -6.75
CA SER A 220 -3.15 16.73 -6.87
C SER A 220 -4.60 16.32 -7.16
N VAL A 221 -5.57 17.09 -6.70
CA VAL A 221 -6.98 16.88 -7.01
C VAL A 221 -7.33 17.48 -8.37
N THR A 222 -6.91 18.72 -8.64
CA THR A 222 -7.24 19.39 -9.87
C THR A 222 -6.60 18.76 -11.11
N VAL A 223 -5.42 18.16 -11.00
CA VAL A 223 -4.77 17.46 -12.11
C VAL A 223 -5.56 16.25 -12.60
N LEU A 224 -6.38 15.62 -11.75
CA LEU A 224 -7.24 14.50 -12.14
C LEU A 224 -8.24 14.87 -13.23
N TRP A 225 -8.72 16.12 -13.20
CA TRP A 225 -9.67 16.68 -14.18
C TRP A 225 -8.97 17.38 -15.33
N ARG A 226 -7.86 18.08 -15.05
CA ARG A 226 -7.08 18.81 -16.05
C ARG A 226 -6.37 17.86 -17.02
N ASN A 227 -5.87 16.73 -16.54
CA ASN A 227 -5.24 15.69 -17.36
C ASN A 227 -5.96 14.34 -17.13
N PRO A 228 -6.95 13.98 -18.00
CA PRO A 228 -7.70 12.74 -17.81
C PRO A 228 -6.85 11.47 -17.77
N ARG A 229 -5.67 11.46 -18.41
CA ARG A 229 -4.74 10.33 -18.35
C ARG A 229 -4.17 10.12 -16.95
N VAL A 230 -3.86 11.21 -16.25
CA VAL A 230 -3.45 11.14 -14.83
C VAL A 230 -4.62 10.65 -13.97
N GLY A 231 -5.85 11.12 -14.24
CA GLY A 231 -7.06 10.63 -13.58
C GLY A 231 -7.27 9.12 -13.76
N VAL A 232 -7.14 8.63 -15.00
CA VAL A 232 -7.19 7.18 -15.30
C VAL A 232 -6.08 6.43 -14.59
N GLY A 233 -4.84 6.94 -14.59
CA GLY A 233 -3.73 6.33 -13.87
C GLY A 233 -3.98 6.22 -12.36
N SER A 234 -4.57 7.27 -11.77
CA SER A 234 -4.97 7.26 -10.35
C SER A 234 -6.09 6.26 -10.08
N LEU A 235 -7.07 6.12 -10.98
CA LEU A 235 -8.12 5.10 -10.88
C LEU A 235 -7.55 3.68 -10.98
N VAL A 236 -6.63 3.43 -11.91
CA VAL A 236 -5.88 2.17 -12.00
C VAL A 236 -5.13 1.90 -10.69
N ARG A 237 -4.58 2.95 -10.06
CA ARG A 237 -3.91 2.81 -8.75
C ARG A 237 -4.88 2.44 -7.63
N VAL A 238 -6.09 2.99 -7.63
CA VAL A 238 -7.16 2.55 -6.69
C VAL A 238 -7.43 1.06 -6.87
N ILE A 239 -7.67 0.63 -8.10
CA ILE A 239 -8.01 -0.76 -8.42
C ILE A 239 -6.88 -1.72 -8.02
N ASN A 240 -5.62 -1.33 -8.27
CA ASN A 240 -4.43 -2.15 -7.98
C ASN A 240 -4.47 -2.75 -6.56
N THR A 241 -4.72 -1.95 -5.54
CA THR A 241 -4.63 -2.41 -4.15
C THR A 241 -5.97 -2.51 -3.42
N ALA A 242 -7.09 -2.10 -4.04
CA ALA A 242 -8.41 -2.19 -3.42
C ALA A 242 -8.77 -3.63 -3.04
N SER A 243 -8.57 -4.58 -3.95
CA SER A 243 -8.84 -5.99 -3.68
C SER A 243 -8.01 -6.54 -2.53
N GLN A 244 -6.74 -6.14 -2.42
CA GLN A 244 -5.86 -6.51 -1.30
C GLN A 244 -6.47 -6.13 0.05
N PHE A 245 -6.98 -4.90 0.19
CA PHE A 245 -7.62 -4.44 1.43
C PHE A 245 -8.97 -5.13 1.67
N GLY A 246 -9.73 -5.44 0.61
CA GLY A 246 -10.94 -6.25 0.71
C GLY A 246 -10.64 -7.69 1.14
N PHE A 247 -9.53 -8.26 0.68
CA PHE A 247 -9.10 -9.61 1.04
C PHE A 247 -8.79 -9.76 2.53
N PHE A 248 -8.28 -8.74 3.20
CA PHE A 248 -8.09 -8.77 4.66
C PHE A 248 -9.41 -8.97 5.42
N VAL A 249 -10.55 -8.63 4.81
CA VAL A 249 -11.88 -8.80 5.42
C VAL A 249 -12.45 -10.19 5.16
N ILE A 250 -12.48 -10.63 3.88
CA ILE A 250 -13.25 -11.82 3.47
C ILE A 250 -12.43 -13.10 3.35
N MET A 251 -11.17 -13.02 2.92
CA MET A 251 -10.36 -14.21 2.67
C MET A 251 -10.02 -15.02 3.93
N PRO A 252 -9.74 -14.41 5.10
CA PRO A 252 -9.54 -15.20 6.32
C PRO A 252 -10.72 -16.12 6.63
N ILE A 253 -11.95 -15.61 6.45
CA ILE A 253 -13.19 -16.35 6.70
C ILE A 253 -13.39 -17.45 5.67
N HIS A 254 -13.21 -17.13 4.39
CA HIS A 254 -13.31 -18.09 3.30
C HIS A 254 -12.32 -19.26 3.49
N PHE A 255 -11.03 -18.95 3.72
CA PHE A 255 -10.01 -19.98 3.89
C PHE A 255 -10.23 -20.82 5.15
N THR A 256 -10.63 -20.21 6.27
CA THR A 256 -10.77 -20.96 7.53
C THR A 256 -12.09 -21.67 7.67
N ARG A 257 -13.23 -21.07 7.28
CA ARG A 257 -14.57 -21.64 7.50
C ARG A 257 -15.10 -22.42 6.30
N THR A 258 -14.75 -22.00 5.06
CA THR A 258 -15.28 -22.64 3.85
C THR A 258 -14.32 -23.69 3.33
N VAL A 259 -13.03 -23.36 3.18
CA VAL A 259 -12.02 -24.29 2.65
C VAL A 259 -11.50 -25.26 3.72
N GLY A 260 -11.46 -24.84 4.99
CA GLY A 260 -11.04 -25.69 6.11
C GLY A 260 -9.58 -25.59 6.49
N PHE A 261 -8.88 -24.53 6.10
CA PHE A 261 -7.53 -24.23 6.60
C PHE A 261 -7.55 -23.78 8.05
N SER A 262 -6.48 -24.06 8.80
CA SER A 262 -6.28 -23.41 10.08
C SER A 262 -5.95 -21.92 9.89
N LEU A 263 -6.23 -21.10 10.91
CA LEU A 263 -5.87 -19.68 10.89
C LEU A 263 -4.36 -19.49 10.65
N THR A 264 -3.53 -20.34 11.26
CA THR A 264 -2.07 -20.33 11.07
C THR A 264 -1.68 -20.58 9.61
N GLN A 265 -2.30 -21.56 8.96
CA GLN A 265 -2.07 -21.83 7.53
C GLN A 265 -2.47 -20.64 6.66
N TRP A 266 -3.63 -20.03 6.92
CA TRP A 266 -4.05 -18.82 6.21
C TRP A 266 -3.03 -17.69 6.37
N LEU A 267 -2.53 -17.43 7.59
CA LEU A 267 -1.53 -16.40 7.85
C LEU A 267 -0.21 -16.67 7.12
N HIS A 268 0.18 -17.93 6.97
CA HIS A 268 1.34 -18.31 6.14
C HIS A 268 1.09 -18.05 4.65
N LEU A 269 -0.12 -18.37 4.14
CA LEU A 269 -0.49 -18.05 2.75
C LEU A 269 -0.45 -16.54 2.50
N LEU A 270 -0.99 -15.74 3.42
CA LEU A 270 -0.96 -14.28 3.36
C LEU A 270 0.48 -13.74 3.34
N SER A 271 1.33 -14.26 4.22
CA SER A 271 2.75 -13.89 4.28
C SER A 271 3.47 -14.24 2.98
N ALA A 272 3.25 -15.43 2.43
CA ALA A 272 3.86 -15.87 1.18
C ALA A 272 3.40 -15.03 -0.03
N MET A 273 2.12 -14.68 -0.07
CA MET A 273 1.54 -13.82 -1.11
C MET A 273 2.27 -12.47 -1.17
N PHE A 274 2.46 -11.81 -0.03
CA PHE A 274 3.11 -10.51 0.01
C PHE A 274 4.64 -10.59 -0.05
N ALA A 275 5.25 -11.64 0.46
CA ALA A 275 6.67 -11.90 0.24
C ALA A 275 6.97 -12.04 -1.26
N THR A 276 6.17 -12.83 -1.97
CA THR A 276 6.29 -12.98 -3.43
C THR A 276 6.09 -11.64 -4.14
N ASN A 277 5.13 -10.83 -3.71
CA ASN A 277 4.91 -9.49 -4.27
C ASN A 277 6.16 -8.60 -4.12
N ILE A 278 6.83 -8.60 -2.96
CA ILE A 278 8.05 -7.81 -2.73
C ILE A 278 9.15 -8.20 -3.72
N PHE A 279 9.41 -9.48 -3.92
CA PHE A 279 10.42 -9.95 -4.88
C PHE A 279 10.00 -9.70 -6.34
N ALA A 280 8.72 -9.93 -6.64
CA ALA A 280 8.18 -9.68 -7.97
C ALA A 280 8.20 -8.18 -8.35
N ASN A 281 8.11 -7.26 -7.38
CA ASN A 281 8.26 -5.83 -7.64
C ASN A 281 9.60 -5.49 -8.30
N LEU A 282 10.69 -6.14 -7.87
CA LEU A 282 12.01 -5.98 -8.48
C LEU A 282 12.03 -6.50 -9.92
N LEU A 283 11.44 -7.68 -10.14
CA LEU A 283 11.34 -8.29 -11.46
C LEU A 283 10.51 -7.41 -12.41
N PHE A 284 9.35 -6.96 -11.99
CA PHE A 284 8.44 -6.17 -12.84
C PHE A 284 8.91 -4.73 -13.08
N GLY A 285 9.81 -4.20 -12.27
CA GLY A 285 10.57 -3.00 -12.63
C GLY A 285 11.36 -3.21 -13.92
N VAL A 286 12.17 -4.28 -13.97
CA VAL A 286 12.98 -4.65 -15.16
C VAL A 286 12.10 -5.06 -16.36
N VAL A 287 11.06 -5.85 -16.12
CA VAL A 287 10.10 -6.26 -17.14
C VAL A 287 9.40 -5.04 -17.75
N GLY A 288 8.99 -4.08 -16.91
CA GLY A 288 8.36 -2.84 -17.34
C GLY A 288 9.26 -2.02 -18.26
N ASP A 289 10.56 -1.92 -17.94
CA ASP A 289 11.52 -1.20 -18.77
C ASP A 289 11.79 -1.87 -20.11
N ARG A 290 11.69 -3.21 -20.19
CA ARG A 290 11.94 -3.98 -21.42
C ARG A 290 10.71 -4.13 -22.31
N LEU A 291 9.55 -4.46 -21.74
CA LEU A 291 8.31 -4.74 -22.50
C LEU A 291 7.43 -3.50 -22.68
N GLY A 292 7.78 -2.40 -21.98
CA GLY A 292 7.00 -1.17 -21.92
C GLY A 292 6.05 -1.13 -20.72
N TRP A 293 6.03 -0.01 -20.03
CA TRP A 293 5.29 0.18 -18.77
C TRP A 293 3.81 -0.09 -18.92
N ARG A 294 3.18 0.45 -19.96
CA ARG A 294 1.74 0.28 -20.24
C ARG A 294 1.35 -1.18 -20.45
N ARG A 295 2.15 -1.91 -21.27
CA ARG A 295 1.89 -3.33 -21.55
C ARG A 295 2.04 -4.17 -20.28
N THR A 296 3.04 -3.89 -19.48
CA THR A 296 3.27 -4.59 -18.20
C THR A 296 2.09 -4.39 -17.24
N ILE A 297 1.59 -3.15 -17.09
CA ILE A 297 0.42 -2.84 -16.26
C ILE A 297 -0.83 -3.56 -16.79
N ALA A 298 -1.07 -3.53 -18.11
CA ALA A 298 -2.24 -4.17 -18.70
C ALA A 298 -2.21 -5.70 -18.50
N TRP A 299 -1.18 -6.36 -19.02
CA TRP A 299 -1.17 -7.82 -19.11
C TRP A 299 -0.87 -8.49 -17.76
N PHE A 300 0.15 -8.06 -17.04
CA PHE A 300 0.54 -8.70 -15.77
C PHE A 300 -0.27 -8.13 -14.60
N GLY A 301 -0.47 -6.81 -14.55
CA GLY A 301 -1.32 -6.17 -13.55
C GLY A 301 -2.80 -6.48 -13.79
N GLY A 302 -3.40 -5.96 -14.86
CA GLY A 302 -4.84 -6.07 -15.12
C GLY A 302 -5.29 -7.51 -15.38
N ALA A 303 -4.90 -8.09 -16.51
CA ALA A 303 -5.31 -9.46 -16.88
C ALA A 303 -4.77 -10.52 -15.93
N GLY A 304 -3.50 -10.39 -15.50
CA GLY A 304 -2.88 -11.31 -14.53
C GLY A 304 -3.60 -11.33 -13.20
N CYS A 305 -3.91 -10.14 -12.62
CA CYS A 305 -4.67 -10.07 -11.37
C CYS A 305 -6.12 -10.53 -11.52
N THR A 306 -6.77 -10.33 -12.67
CA THR A 306 -8.10 -10.89 -12.93
C THR A 306 -8.08 -12.42 -12.79
N VAL A 307 -7.16 -13.08 -13.49
CA VAL A 307 -7.03 -14.53 -13.46
C VAL A 307 -6.59 -15.02 -12.09
N SER A 308 -5.56 -14.41 -11.50
CA SER A 308 -5.03 -14.87 -10.21
C SER A 308 -6.00 -14.64 -9.05
N THR A 309 -6.85 -13.62 -9.10
CA THR A 309 -7.94 -13.41 -8.13
C THR A 309 -8.95 -14.56 -8.15
N LEU A 310 -9.38 -14.96 -9.35
CA LEU A 310 -10.30 -16.09 -9.52
C LEU A 310 -9.64 -17.40 -9.10
N LEU A 311 -8.38 -17.64 -9.49
CA LEU A 311 -7.65 -18.83 -9.08
C LEU A 311 -7.44 -18.89 -7.56
N LEU A 312 -7.15 -17.77 -6.91
CA LEU A 312 -6.97 -17.69 -5.47
C LEU A 312 -8.24 -18.12 -4.72
N PHE A 313 -9.42 -17.87 -5.28
CA PHE A 313 -10.69 -18.27 -4.71
C PHE A 313 -11.08 -19.70 -5.09
N TYR A 314 -11.15 -20.00 -6.40
CA TYR A 314 -11.73 -21.26 -6.87
C TYR A 314 -10.82 -22.47 -6.67
N VAL A 315 -9.50 -22.32 -6.79
CA VAL A 315 -8.59 -23.48 -6.66
C VAL A 315 -8.64 -24.06 -5.25
N PRO A 316 -8.49 -23.28 -4.15
CA PRO A 316 -8.64 -23.83 -2.81
C PRO A 316 -10.10 -24.28 -2.51
N HIS A 317 -11.10 -23.63 -3.07
CA HIS A 317 -12.51 -24.00 -2.90
C HIS A 317 -12.79 -25.40 -3.44
N VAL A 318 -12.24 -25.75 -4.61
CA VAL A 318 -12.44 -27.05 -5.24
C VAL A 318 -11.50 -28.13 -4.69
N ALA A 319 -10.22 -27.77 -4.47
CA ALA A 319 -9.20 -28.70 -4.01
C ALA A 319 -9.21 -28.97 -2.50
N GLY A 320 -10.03 -28.22 -1.74
CA GLY A 320 -10.04 -28.28 -0.28
C GLY A 320 -8.74 -27.72 0.34
N PRO A 321 -8.39 -28.09 1.57
CA PRO A 321 -7.25 -27.54 2.32
C PRO A 321 -5.89 -28.07 1.83
N ASN A 322 -5.67 -28.08 0.53
CA ASN A 322 -4.39 -28.43 -0.09
C ASN A 322 -3.42 -27.25 0.02
N PHE A 323 -2.59 -27.24 1.06
CA PHE A 323 -1.69 -26.13 1.37
C PHE A 323 -0.67 -25.81 0.25
N PRO A 324 0.05 -26.78 -0.37
CA PRO A 324 0.97 -26.47 -1.46
C PRO A 324 0.29 -25.81 -2.66
N LEU A 325 -0.90 -26.27 -3.02
CA LEU A 325 -1.65 -25.69 -4.14
C LEU A 325 -2.18 -24.28 -3.80
N ALA A 326 -2.70 -24.08 -2.60
CA ALA A 326 -3.10 -22.76 -2.10
C ALA A 326 -1.91 -21.79 -2.03
N LEU A 327 -0.73 -22.28 -1.63
CA LEU A 327 0.51 -21.49 -1.61
C LEU A 327 0.90 -21.02 -3.02
N LEU A 328 0.79 -21.91 -4.01
CA LEU A 328 1.11 -21.59 -5.41
C LEU A 328 0.21 -20.48 -5.94
N VAL A 329 -1.12 -20.57 -5.75
CA VAL A 329 -2.05 -19.55 -6.24
C VAL A 329 -1.95 -18.23 -5.45
N ALA A 330 -1.64 -18.28 -4.15
CA ALA A 330 -1.38 -17.09 -3.34
C ALA A 330 -0.10 -16.38 -3.82
N ALA A 331 0.98 -17.12 -4.06
CA ALA A 331 2.22 -16.59 -4.63
C ALA A 331 1.99 -16.01 -6.03
N PHE A 332 1.18 -16.68 -6.86
CA PHE A 332 0.84 -16.18 -8.20
C PHE A 332 0.07 -14.86 -8.15
N TYR A 333 -0.92 -14.73 -7.24
CA TYR A 333 -1.60 -13.44 -7.03
C TYR A 333 -0.61 -12.36 -6.58
N GLY A 334 0.25 -12.64 -5.61
CA GLY A 334 1.28 -11.71 -5.16
C GLY A 334 2.22 -11.27 -6.29
N ALA A 335 2.62 -12.19 -7.17
CA ALA A 335 3.45 -11.89 -8.33
C ALA A 335 2.72 -10.98 -9.33
N THR A 336 1.47 -11.30 -9.71
CA THR A 336 0.70 -10.50 -10.68
C THR A 336 0.39 -9.11 -10.17
N LEU A 337 0.16 -8.95 -8.86
CA LEU A 337 -0.05 -7.64 -8.22
C LEU A 337 1.15 -6.70 -8.43
N ALA A 338 2.36 -7.23 -8.50
CA ALA A 338 3.57 -6.46 -8.80
C ALA A 338 3.62 -5.93 -10.26
N GLY A 339 2.79 -6.45 -11.15
CA GLY A 339 2.65 -5.96 -12.53
C GLY A 339 2.25 -4.47 -12.62
N TYR A 340 1.76 -3.88 -11.53
CA TYR A 340 1.44 -2.45 -11.44
C TYR A 340 2.62 -1.55 -11.05
N VAL A 341 3.79 -2.09 -10.73
CA VAL A 341 4.98 -1.30 -10.33
C VAL A 341 5.31 -0.18 -11.31
N PRO A 342 5.28 -0.40 -12.65
CA PRO A 342 5.59 0.66 -13.59
C PRO A 342 4.64 1.86 -13.58
N LEU A 343 3.48 1.76 -12.93
CA LEU A 343 2.52 2.86 -12.82
C LEU A 343 3.13 4.10 -12.13
N SER A 344 4.01 3.87 -11.16
CA SER A 344 4.72 4.95 -10.44
C SER A 344 5.73 5.70 -11.31
N ALA A 345 6.21 5.10 -12.39
CA ALA A 345 7.04 5.75 -13.40
C ALA A 345 6.18 6.39 -14.49
N LEU A 346 5.14 5.67 -14.95
CA LEU A 346 4.30 6.09 -16.07
C LEU A 346 3.49 7.36 -15.74
N VAL A 347 2.81 7.42 -14.61
CA VAL A 347 1.86 8.51 -14.32
C VAL A 347 2.54 9.88 -14.22
N PRO A 348 3.69 10.07 -13.55
CA PRO A 348 4.39 11.35 -13.55
C PRO A 348 4.86 11.81 -14.94
N THR A 349 5.16 10.88 -15.86
CA THR A 349 5.57 11.23 -17.24
C THR A 349 4.40 11.71 -18.11
N LEU A 350 3.14 11.43 -17.72
CA LEU A 350 1.96 11.95 -18.40
C LEU A 350 1.73 13.45 -18.16
N GLU A 351 2.35 14.02 -17.12
CA GLU A 351 2.28 15.46 -16.78
C GLU A 351 3.69 16.03 -16.51
N PRO A 352 4.54 16.19 -17.55
CA PRO A 352 5.93 16.58 -17.38
C PRO A 352 6.14 17.93 -16.68
N LYS A 353 5.18 18.85 -16.83
CA LYS A 353 5.23 20.20 -16.22
C LYS A 353 4.94 20.19 -14.72
N HIS A 354 4.16 19.23 -14.22
CA HIS A 354 3.73 19.15 -12.83
C HIS A 354 3.82 17.70 -12.29
N GLN A 355 4.97 17.06 -12.47
CA GLN A 355 5.21 15.66 -12.05
C GLN A 355 4.89 15.40 -10.58
N GLY A 356 5.18 16.38 -9.71
CA GLY A 356 4.84 16.29 -8.27
C GLY A 356 3.34 16.19 -8.02
N GLN A 357 2.52 16.96 -8.76
CA GLN A 357 1.05 16.88 -8.65
C GLN A 357 0.52 15.54 -9.17
N ALA A 358 1.06 15.02 -10.27
CA ALA A 358 0.69 13.72 -10.82
C ALA A 358 1.05 12.57 -9.87
N LEU A 359 2.22 12.63 -9.23
CA LEU A 359 2.63 11.65 -8.22
C LEU A 359 1.75 11.73 -6.95
N ALA A 360 1.41 12.94 -6.52
CA ALA A 360 0.50 13.15 -5.40
C ALA A 360 -0.91 12.63 -5.70
N ALA A 361 -1.40 12.79 -6.93
CA ALA A 361 -2.67 12.21 -7.39
C ALA A 361 -2.63 10.67 -7.39
N LEU A 362 -1.51 10.07 -7.80
CA LEU A 362 -1.30 8.63 -7.72
C LEU A 362 -1.31 8.11 -6.27
N ASN A 363 -0.69 8.87 -5.35
CA ASN A 363 -0.70 8.55 -3.93
C ASN A 363 -2.09 8.71 -3.30
N LEU A 364 -2.88 9.70 -3.76
CA LEU A 364 -4.28 9.82 -3.39
C LEU A 364 -5.08 8.59 -3.82
N GLY A 365 -4.83 8.07 -5.04
CA GLY A 365 -5.39 6.79 -5.49
C GLY A 365 -4.98 5.61 -4.60
N ALA A 366 -3.72 5.54 -4.18
CA ALA A 366 -3.26 4.52 -3.24
C ALA A 366 -3.95 4.64 -1.87
N GLY A 367 -4.14 5.87 -1.37
CA GLY A 367 -4.93 6.12 -0.16
C GLY A 367 -6.39 5.71 -0.31
N ALA A 368 -7.00 6.01 -1.46
CA ALA A 368 -8.40 5.64 -1.72
C ALA A 368 -8.61 4.11 -1.73
N SER A 369 -7.64 3.33 -2.19
CA SER A 369 -7.74 1.87 -2.21
C SER A 369 -7.93 1.25 -0.83
N THR A 370 -7.45 1.90 0.24
CA THR A 370 -7.54 1.39 1.61
C THR A 370 -8.98 1.29 2.12
N PHE A 371 -9.88 2.13 1.60
CA PHE A 371 -11.29 2.08 1.95
C PHE A 371 -12.18 1.52 0.84
N VAL A 372 -11.81 1.66 -0.43
CA VAL A 372 -12.62 1.15 -1.55
C VAL A 372 -12.76 -0.38 -1.49
N GLY A 373 -11.70 -1.10 -1.18
CA GLY A 373 -11.76 -2.56 -1.04
C GLY A 373 -12.73 -3.01 0.05
N PRO A 374 -12.54 -2.61 1.31
CA PRO A 374 -13.50 -2.92 2.39
C PRO A 374 -14.92 -2.40 2.12
N ALA A 375 -15.08 -1.24 1.47
CA ALA A 375 -16.40 -0.71 1.10
C ALA A 375 -17.13 -1.61 0.10
N VAL A 376 -16.43 -2.14 -0.91
CA VAL A 376 -16.99 -3.15 -1.83
C VAL A 376 -17.47 -4.37 -1.05
N VAL A 377 -16.67 -4.86 -0.10
CA VAL A 377 -17.08 -5.97 0.77
C VAL A 377 -18.31 -5.60 1.60
N ALA A 378 -18.30 -4.42 2.26
CA ALA A 378 -19.40 -3.97 3.13
C ALA A 378 -20.75 -3.92 2.41
N VAL A 379 -20.74 -3.46 1.15
CA VAL A 379 -21.96 -3.29 0.34
C VAL A 379 -22.43 -4.61 -0.27
N PHE A 380 -21.49 -5.43 -0.77
CA PHE A 380 -21.86 -6.54 -1.66
C PHE A 380 -21.75 -7.93 -1.01
N VAL A 381 -21.10 -8.09 0.14
CA VAL A 381 -20.97 -9.41 0.77
C VAL A 381 -22.34 -9.96 1.24
N GLY A 382 -23.24 -9.09 1.71
CA GLY A 382 -24.59 -9.48 2.10
C GLY A 382 -25.42 -10.04 0.94
N PRO A 383 -25.65 -9.27 -0.13
CA PRO A 383 -26.48 -9.69 -1.25
C PRO A 383 -25.85 -10.71 -2.20
N LEU A 384 -24.52 -10.72 -2.37
CA LEU A 384 -23.84 -11.54 -3.38
C LEU A 384 -22.92 -12.62 -2.78
N GLY A 385 -22.73 -12.62 -1.47
CA GLY A 385 -21.79 -13.51 -0.80
C GLY A 385 -20.33 -13.20 -1.14
N VAL A 386 -19.43 -14.04 -0.61
CA VAL A 386 -17.98 -13.91 -0.86
C VAL A 386 -17.64 -14.07 -2.34
N GLU A 387 -18.26 -15.05 -3.01
CA GLU A 387 -18.02 -15.32 -4.43
C GLU A 387 -18.35 -14.11 -5.31
N GLY A 388 -19.51 -13.46 -5.09
CA GLY A 388 -19.88 -12.26 -5.83
C GLY A 388 -18.90 -11.10 -5.63
N VAL A 389 -18.39 -10.93 -4.41
CA VAL A 389 -17.34 -9.93 -4.13
C VAL A 389 -16.05 -10.24 -4.87
N ILE A 390 -15.65 -11.51 -4.97
CA ILE A 390 -14.48 -11.93 -5.75
C ILE A 390 -14.65 -11.61 -7.23
N TRP A 391 -15.84 -11.84 -7.79
CA TRP A 391 -16.14 -11.46 -9.18
C TRP A 391 -16.10 -9.93 -9.39
N ILE A 392 -16.53 -9.13 -8.41
CA ILE A 392 -16.39 -7.67 -8.48
C ILE A 392 -14.91 -7.28 -8.50
N PHE A 393 -14.07 -7.85 -7.63
CA PHE A 393 -12.64 -7.55 -7.63
C PHE A 393 -11.95 -8.00 -8.93
N ALA A 394 -12.26 -9.19 -9.44
CA ALA A 394 -11.78 -9.65 -10.74
C ALA A 394 -12.23 -8.72 -11.87
N GLY A 395 -13.48 -8.27 -11.85
CA GLY A 395 -14.03 -7.28 -12.78
C GLY A 395 -13.32 -5.93 -12.72
N MET A 396 -13.00 -5.45 -11.51
CA MET A 396 -12.19 -4.22 -11.33
C MET A 396 -10.82 -4.37 -12.00
N TYR A 397 -10.14 -5.50 -11.85
CA TYR A 397 -8.87 -5.76 -12.52
C TYR A 397 -9.03 -5.85 -14.05
N ALA A 398 -10.11 -6.46 -14.55
CA ALA A 398 -10.43 -6.47 -15.98
C ALA A 398 -10.68 -5.05 -16.51
N VAL A 399 -11.37 -4.20 -15.75
CA VAL A 399 -11.52 -2.77 -16.08
C VAL A 399 -10.16 -2.07 -16.08
N SER A 400 -9.28 -2.36 -15.12
CA SER A 400 -7.91 -1.84 -15.10
C SER A 400 -7.11 -2.23 -16.34
N PHE A 401 -7.27 -3.47 -16.84
CA PHE A 401 -6.66 -3.91 -18.11
C PHE A 401 -7.10 -2.99 -19.27
N LEU A 402 -8.39 -2.70 -19.37
CA LEU A 402 -8.93 -1.81 -20.42
C LEU A 402 -8.43 -0.37 -20.22
N LEU A 403 -8.47 0.14 -18.99
CA LEU A 403 -8.03 1.51 -18.67
C LEU A 403 -6.53 1.71 -18.96
N ALA A 404 -5.70 0.70 -18.78
CA ALA A 404 -4.27 0.80 -19.09
C ALA A 404 -4.00 1.13 -20.56
N HIS A 405 -4.91 0.81 -21.49
CA HIS A 405 -4.76 1.16 -22.89
C HIS A 405 -4.89 2.68 -23.15
N PHE A 406 -5.54 3.42 -22.27
CA PHE A 406 -5.65 4.88 -22.35
C PHE A 406 -4.42 5.63 -21.80
N LEU A 407 -3.50 4.94 -21.12
CA LEU A 407 -2.28 5.50 -20.54
C LEU A 407 -1.14 5.61 -21.58
N GLN A 408 -1.44 6.19 -22.75
CA GLN A 408 -0.47 6.40 -23.82
C GLN A 408 0.49 7.54 -23.48
N LEU A 409 1.78 7.31 -23.67
CA LEU A 409 2.79 8.36 -23.58
C LEU A 409 2.61 9.38 -24.73
N PRO A 410 2.99 10.66 -24.52
CA PRO A 410 2.89 11.69 -25.57
C PRO A 410 3.57 11.29 -26.88
N ASP A 411 4.73 10.65 -26.80
CA ASP A 411 5.51 10.17 -27.97
C ASP A 411 4.83 9.01 -28.70
N GLU A 412 4.18 8.09 -27.98
CA GLU A 412 3.39 7.00 -28.57
C GLU A 412 2.12 7.55 -29.25
N ALA A 413 1.53 8.62 -28.72
CA ALA A 413 0.36 9.26 -29.30
C ALA A 413 0.71 10.01 -30.60
N GLY A 414 1.91 10.59 -30.67
CA GLY A 414 2.43 11.26 -31.88
C GLY A 414 2.70 10.25 -33.01
N THR A 415 3.34 9.14 -32.70
CA THR A 415 3.61 8.08 -33.70
C THR A 415 2.35 7.36 -34.17
N ALA A 416 1.37 7.15 -33.29
CA ALA A 416 0.09 6.54 -33.65
C ALA A 416 -0.76 7.47 -34.55
N ARG A 417 -0.72 8.80 -34.31
CA ARG A 417 -1.38 9.79 -35.19
C ARG A 417 -0.69 9.88 -36.54
N ALA A 418 0.64 9.90 -36.59
CA ALA A 418 1.41 9.92 -37.85
C ALA A 418 1.19 8.64 -38.66
N ALA A 419 1.01 7.49 -38.02
CA ALA A 419 0.68 6.22 -38.69
C ALA A 419 -0.78 6.15 -39.20
N ALA A 420 -1.72 6.88 -38.54
CA ALA A 420 -3.13 6.92 -38.92
C ALA A 420 -3.43 7.95 -40.02
N ASP A 421 -2.55 8.95 -40.22
CA ASP A 421 -2.69 9.97 -41.26
C ASP A 421 -1.37 10.10 -42.08
N PRO A 422 -1.12 9.19 -43.00
CA PRO A 422 0.11 9.19 -43.83
C PRO A 422 0.23 10.41 -44.73
N GLY A 423 -0.83 11.22 -44.89
CA GLY A 423 -0.83 12.45 -45.74
C GLY A 423 -0.08 13.63 -45.10
N THR A 424 0.13 13.64 -43.77
CA THR A 424 0.82 14.76 -43.08
C THR A 424 2.34 14.59 -43.04
N ALA A 425 2.87 13.38 -43.23
CA ALA A 425 4.30 13.10 -43.23
C ALA A 425 5.01 13.62 -44.51
N THR A 426 4.29 13.77 -45.62
CA THR A 426 4.84 14.23 -46.90
C THR A 426 4.95 15.77 -47.00
N ALA A 427 4.22 16.51 -46.16
CA ALA A 427 4.23 18.01 -46.19
C ALA A 427 5.45 18.61 -45.45
N ALA A 428 6.05 17.87 -44.49
CA ALA A 428 7.21 18.34 -43.73
C ALA A 428 8.55 18.12 -44.46
N ALA A 429 8.59 17.24 -45.50
CA ALA A 429 9.80 16.93 -46.26
C ALA A 429 10.00 17.82 -47.50
N SER A 430 9.07 18.73 -47.82
CA SER A 430 9.06 19.56 -49.04
C SER A 430 9.24 21.05 -48.78
N ALA A 431 9.75 21.49 -47.63
CA ALA A 431 10.14 22.89 -47.42
C ALA A 431 11.56 23.09 -47.96
N PRO A 432 11.80 23.97 -48.97
CA PRO A 432 13.11 24.24 -49.49
C PRO A 432 13.92 25.07 -48.48
N ALA A 433 15.24 24.82 -48.50
CA ALA A 433 16.29 25.45 -47.66
C ALA A 433 16.39 26.98 -47.89
#